data_05c4668f8faba18b6fba5d6b6e454746
#
_entry.id   05c4668f8faba18b6fba5d6b6e454746
#
_cell.length_a   1.000
_cell.length_b   1.000
_cell.length_c   1.000
_cell.angle_alpha   90.00
_cell.angle_beta   90.00
_cell.angle_gamma   90.00
#
_symmetry.space_group_name_H-M   'P 1'
#
loop_
_entity.id
_entity.type
_entity.pdbx_description
1 polymer ?
#
loop_
_entity_poly.entity_id
_entity_poly.type
_entity_poly.pdbx_seq_one_letter_code
_entity_poly.pdbx_strand_id
1 'polypeptide(L)'
;MFGIVYGSDSDNKIMNRFVDEYELWCNEGKNPDIASIDLDFALDLQKKRLDEKGVKIQTAFTDKETVKDETPVNAYTACDMGECKSNIASKTYEVTEKYFKDGKKKKKIKDRFFFYTMITRLENRNSEVACSCPNCGAVSSVRELLNGCKNCKTRFIMDDLFPKVTNFYFVKTYSLANKSTKKVLAPYLLGGIAAVAAFTVWVVVKDGTFDPATANMVYEIGIRAIPVLLGGLLAGYLAWALKTLFGLFVGAAKSIPMIGPHFNCQKRLPWLMKEVNPNFSYEYFIGKVLALLKIMIFSDDYTNLAVYEGNPMKNPFGDIVDIKYRGVSKLNSFNVTNGCCYVDMTVYATTVKNKNSSFRVKNEKFRLTVCRSVNAMDDGVFTMKKVTCKSCGASFDATRERNCPYCGNPYHLGNDDWVVVSFGKG
;
A
#
# COMPACT_ATOMS: atom_id res chain seq x y z
N MET A 1 1.59 24.18 -4.01
CA MET A 1 2.90 24.08 -3.35
C MET A 1 2.64 23.34 -2.05
N PHE A 2 2.82 22.04 -2.00
CA PHE A 2 2.61 21.26 -0.77
C PHE A 2 3.81 21.54 0.14
N GLY A 3 3.58 22.27 1.23
CA GLY A 3 4.56 22.42 2.26
C GLY A 3 4.88 21.05 2.84
N ILE A 4 6.15 20.64 2.82
CA ILE A 4 6.62 19.47 3.55
C ILE A 4 6.46 19.82 5.03
N VAL A 5 5.40 19.33 5.64
CA VAL A 5 5.20 19.40 7.09
C VAL A 5 5.90 18.18 7.69
N TYR A 6 6.95 18.42 8.46
CA TYR A 6 7.61 17.35 9.21
C TYR A 6 6.64 16.81 10.24
N GLY A 7 6.48 15.49 10.27
CA GLY A 7 5.62 14.81 11.23
C GLY A 7 6.05 15.07 12.66
N SER A 8 5.09 15.08 13.57
CA SER A 8 5.39 15.14 14.99
C SER A 8 6.19 13.89 15.42
N ASP A 9 7.04 14.01 16.43
CA ASP A 9 7.74 12.86 17.03
C ASP A 9 6.77 11.73 17.42
N SER A 10 5.55 12.13 17.76
CA SER A 10 4.45 11.26 18.08
C SER A 10 3.97 10.41 16.88
N ASP A 11 3.85 10.98 15.66
CA ASP A 11 3.47 10.23 14.45
C ASP A 11 4.57 9.24 14.05
N ASN A 12 5.84 9.63 14.24
CA ASN A 12 6.99 8.76 14.04
C ASN A 12 6.95 7.52 14.94
N LYS A 13 6.68 7.71 16.23
CA LYS A 13 6.61 6.63 17.22
C LYS A 13 5.49 5.65 16.87
N ILE A 14 4.31 6.16 16.52
CA ILE A 14 3.15 5.32 16.18
C ILE A 14 3.40 4.56 14.89
N MET A 15 3.95 5.21 13.87
CA MET A 15 4.29 4.56 12.61
C MET A 15 5.32 3.44 12.81
N ASN A 16 6.40 3.69 13.57
CA ASN A 16 7.42 2.69 13.85
C ASN A 16 6.82 1.52 14.64
N ARG A 17 6.02 1.79 15.68
CA ARG A 17 5.29 0.75 16.42
C ARG A 17 4.41 -0.08 15.50
N PHE A 18 3.63 0.55 14.61
CA PHE A 18 2.78 -0.18 13.68
C PHE A 18 3.59 -1.04 12.71
N VAL A 19 4.74 -0.55 12.22
CA VAL A 19 5.63 -1.34 11.35
C VAL A 19 6.13 -2.59 12.06
N ASP A 20 6.52 -2.48 13.33
CA ASP A 20 6.98 -3.60 14.14
C ASP A 20 5.85 -4.61 14.39
N GLU A 21 4.66 -4.14 14.76
CA GLU A 21 3.48 -4.98 14.98
C GLU A 21 2.99 -5.63 13.66
N TYR A 22 3.06 -4.93 12.53
CA TYR A 22 2.73 -5.50 11.22
C TYR A 22 3.74 -6.56 10.77
N GLU A 23 5.02 -6.38 11.09
CA GLU A 23 6.05 -7.40 10.86
C GLU A 23 5.76 -8.66 11.70
N LEU A 24 5.34 -8.50 12.97
CA LEU A 24 4.89 -9.60 13.82
C LEU A 24 3.65 -10.28 13.25
N TRP A 25 2.67 -9.51 12.76
CA TRP A 25 1.49 -10.07 12.10
C TRP A 25 1.87 -10.96 10.90
N CYS A 26 2.76 -10.48 10.03
CA CYS A 26 3.23 -11.27 8.89
C CYS A 26 3.95 -12.55 9.30
N ASN A 27 4.73 -12.52 10.38
CA ASN A 27 5.61 -13.60 10.80
C ASN A 27 4.91 -14.60 11.73
N GLU A 28 4.05 -14.11 12.62
CA GLU A 28 3.45 -14.86 13.72
C GLU A 28 1.92 -14.87 13.67
N GLY A 29 1.32 -13.97 12.91
CA GLY A 29 -0.13 -13.83 12.77
C GLY A 29 -0.80 -13.11 13.94
N LYS A 30 -0.04 -12.36 14.75
CA LYS A 30 -0.58 -11.51 15.81
C LYS A 30 -1.01 -10.17 15.22
N ASN A 31 -2.29 -9.82 15.34
CA ASN A 31 -2.80 -8.55 14.85
C ASN A 31 -2.16 -7.35 15.59
N PRO A 32 -1.95 -6.23 14.90
CA PRO A 32 -1.44 -5.01 15.52
C PRO A 32 -2.42 -4.44 16.57
N ASP A 33 -1.95 -4.22 17.79
CA ASP A 33 -2.77 -3.70 18.89
C ASP A 33 -3.31 -2.27 18.63
N ILE A 34 -2.56 -1.50 17.82
CA ILE A 34 -2.94 -0.13 17.44
C ILE A 34 -3.76 -0.05 16.15
N ALA A 35 -4.11 -1.19 15.54
CA ALA A 35 -5.01 -1.20 14.37
C ALA A 35 -6.44 -0.77 14.76
N SER A 36 -7.14 -0.11 13.82
CA SER A 36 -8.58 0.11 13.93
C SER A 36 -9.33 -1.20 13.66
N ILE A 37 -10.60 -1.26 14.07
CA ILE A 37 -11.47 -2.43 13.84
C ILE A 37 -11.51 -2.82 12.36
N ASP A 38 -11.69 -1.86 11.47
CA ASP A 38 -11.74 -2.11 10.02
C ASP A 38 -10.43 -2.71 9.51
N LEU A 39 -9.30 -2.17 9.96
CA LEU A 39 -7.99 -2.66 9.58
C LEU A 39 -7.73 -4.05 10.15
N ASP A 40 -8.08 -4.26 11.41
CA ASP A 40 -7.99 -5.55 12.08
C ASP A 40 -8.82 -6.61 11.34
N PHE A 41 -10.07 -6.27 10.97
CA PHE A 41 -10.93 -7.15 10.19
C PHE A 41 -10.33 -7.50 8.81
N ALA A 42 -9.75 -6.52 8.11
CA ALA A 42 -9.10 -6.77 6.83
C ALA A 42 -7.88 -7.71 6.96
N LEU A 43 -7.12 -7.57 8.04
CA LEU A 43 -5.97 -8.43 8.36
C LEU A 43 -6.42 -9.84 8.75
N ASP A 44 -7.51 -9.99 9.54
CA ASP A 44 -8.11 -11.29 9.87
C ASP A 44 -8.55 -12.05 8.61
N LEU A 45 -9.24 -11.38 7.69
CA LEU A 45 -9.66 -11.97 6.42
C LEU A 45 -8.46 -12.43 5.58
N GLN A 46 -7.40 -11.61 5.52
CA GLN A 46 -6.19 -11.99 4.81
C GLN A 46 -5.50 -13.18 5.47
N LYS A 47 -5.40 -13.19 6.80
CA LYS A 47 -4.84 -14.30 7.56
C LYS A 47 -5.61 -15.60 7.32
N LYS A 48 -6.95 -15.56 7.45
CA LYS A 48 -7.80 -16.70 7.15
C LYS A 48 -7.51 -17.25 5.74
N ARG A 49 -7.45 -16.37 4.73
CA ARG A 49 -7.12 -16.75 3.35
C ARG A 49 -5.74 -17.40 3.22
N LEU A 50 -4.73 -16.89 3.94
CA LEU A 50 -3.39 -17.45 3.95
C LEU A 50 -3.38 -18.86 4.56
N ASP A 51 -4.05 -19.05 5.69
CA ASP A 51 -4.13 -20.30 6.43
C ASP A 51 -4.86 -21.39 5.59
N GLU A 52 -6.02 -21.08 5.02
CA GLU A 52 -6.78 -21.96 4.12
C GLU A 52 -5.96 -22.42 2.91
N LYS A 53 -5.06 -21.57 2.43
CA LYS A 53 -4.17 -21.91 1.32
C LYS A 53 -2.86 -22.54 1.74
N GLY A 54 -2.59 -22.74 3.02
CA GLY A 54 -1.30 -23.22 3.53
C GLY A 54 -0.15 -22.29 3.11
N VAL A 55 -0.40 -20.98 3.01
CA VAL A 55 0.57 -19.95 2.64
C VAL A 55 1.01 -19.19 3.87
N LYS A 56 2.32 -19.01 4.04
CA LYS A 56 2.90 -18.13 5.06
C LYS A 56 3.70 -17.04 4.37
N ILE A 57 3.48 -15.79 4.82
CA ILE A 57 4.26 -14.63 4.42
C ILE A 57 5.19 -14.31 5.58
N GLN A 58 6.48 -14.10 5.30
CA GLN A 58 7.43 -13.49 6.22
C GLN A 58 7.89 -12.17 5.64
N THR A 59 7.75 -11.11 6.41
CA THR A 59 8.16 -9.77 6.02
C THR A 59 9.25 -9.29 6.94
N ALA A 60 10.25 -8.59 6.37
CA ALA A 60 11.28 -7.89 7.12
C ALA A 60 11.45 -6.49 6.53
N PHE A 61 11.37 -5.50 7.41
CA PHE A 61 11.68 -4.11 7.10
C PHE A 61 13.14 -3.86 7.45
N THR A 62 13.98 -3.74 6.43
CA THR A 62 15.38 -3.37 6.60
C THR A 62 15.55 -1.87 6.40
N ASP A 63 16.56 -1.28 7.01
CA ASP A 63 16.82 0.17 7.05
C ASP A 63 15.96 1.00 8.01
N LYS A 64 15.43 0.37 9.06
CA LYS A 64 14.81 1.12 10.15
C LYS A 64 15.77 2.08 10.84
N GLU A 65 17.10 1.79 10.82
CA GLU A 65 18.12 2.53 11.55
C GLU A 65 19.31 3.01 10.71
N THR A 66 19.51 2.48 9.50
CA THR A 66 20.75 2.69 8.75
C THR A 66 20.68 3.77 7.67
N VAL A 67 19.49 4.27 7.36
CA VAL A 67 19.42 5.49 6.56
C VAL A 67 19.75 6.63 7.50
N LYS A 68 21.02 7.02 7.49
CA LYS A 68 21.52 8.33 8.00
C LYS A 68 20.86 9.53 7.32
N ASP A 69 19.97 9.32 6.40
CA ASP A 69 18.99 10.28 6.00
C ASP A 69 17.93 10.28 7.09
N GLU A 70 18.11 11.21 7.99
CA GLU A 70 17.11 11.89 8.77
C GLU A 70 16.02 12.48 7.86
N THR A 71 15.51 11.68 6.91
CA THR A 71 14.27 12.03 6.23
C THR A 71 13.20 11.82 7.28
N PRO A 72 12.78 12.91 7.92
CA PRO A 72 11.71 12.84 8.91
C PRO A 72 10.51 12.22 8.23
N VAL A 73 9.73 11.48 8.98
CA VAL A 73 8.43 11.01 8.51
C VAL A 73 7.68 12.22 8.01
N ASN A 74 7.37 12.24 6.71
CA ASN A 74 6.49 13.25 6.17
C ASN A 74 5.09 12.94 6.69
N ALA A 75 4.57 13.80 7.55
CA ALA A 75 3.20 13.69 8.01
C ALA A 75 2.44 14.97 7.68
N TYR A 76 1.20 14.80 7.28
CA TYR A 76 0.28 15.92 7.07
C TYR A 76 -1.12 15.52 7.52
N THR A 77 -1.89 16.50 7.95
CA THR A 77 -3.29 16.28 8.32
C THR A 77 -4.10 15.98 7.07
N ALA A 78 -4.63 14.77 6.99
CA ALA A 78 -5.48 14.35 5.89
C ALA A 78 -6.94 14.72 6.12
N CYS A 79 -7.39 14.72 7.38
CA CYS A 79 -8.75 15.04 7.76
C CYS A 79 -8.79 15.59 9.18
N ASP A 80 -9.56 16.64 9.39
CA ASP A 80 -9.87 17.23 10.70
C ASP A 80 -11.39 17.26 10.83
N MET A 81 -11.92 16.52 11.79
CA MET A 81 -13.35 16.35 12.02
C MET A 81 -13.77 16.88 13.41
N GLY A 82 -13.00 17.79 13.97
CA GLY A 82 -13.25 18.36 15.28
C GLY A 82 -12.86 17.43 16.43
N GLU A 83 -13.56 16.31 16.61
CA GLU A 83 -13.23 15.34 17.65
C GLU A 83 -12.09 14.38 17.26
N CYS A 84 -12.00 14.06 15.97
CA CYS A 84 -10.99 13.17 15.41
C CYS A 84 -10.13 13.88 14.39
N LYS A 85 -8.83 13.66 14.44
CA LYS A 85 -7.87 14.14 13.46
C LYS A 85 -7.09 12.98 12.88
N SER A 86 -7.07 12.90 11.55
CA SER A 86 -6.33 11.87 10.84
C SER A 86 -5.13 12.45 10.11
N ASN A 87 -3.94 11.94 10.43
CA ASN A 87 -2.69 12.29 9.79
C ASN A 87 -2.21 11.14 8.91
N ILE A 88 -1.67 11.46 7.75
CA ILE A 88 -0.90 10.51 6.94
C ILE A 88 0.57 10.69 7.26
N ALA A 89 1.20 9.62 7.73
CA ALA A 89 2.63 9.53 7.95
C ALA A 89 3.25 8.60 6.89
N SER A 90 4.41 8.97 6.34
CA SER A 90 5.09 8.15 5.33
C SER A 90 6.60 8.10 5.55
N LYS A 91 7.18 6.92 5.36
CA LYS A 91 8.62 6.68 5.41
C LYS A 91 9.01 5.65 4.34
N THR A 92 10.24 5.73 3.87
CA THR A 92 10.78 4.76 2.91
C THR A 92 11.43 3.58 3.63
N TYR A 93 11.05 2.37 3.25
CA TYR A 93 11.65 1.13 3.75
C TYR A 93 12.11 0.24 2.60
N GLU A 94 13.20 -0.48 2.80
CA GLU A 94 13.51 -1.66 2.01
C GLU A 94 12.79 -2.86 2.64
N VAL A 95 11.85 -3.45 1.90
CA VAL A 95 11.00 -4.53 2.39
C VAL A 95 11.39 -5.82 1.69
N THR A 96 11.69 -6.84 2.49
CA THR A 96 11.92 -8.20 2.01
C THR A 96 10.75 -9.08 2.42
N GLU A 97 10.06 -9.65 1.44
CA GLU A 97 8.96 -10.58 1.65
C GLU A 97 9.33 -11.96 1.14
N LYS A 98 9.08 -12.97 1.95
CA LYS A 98 9.28 -14.38 1.60
C LYS A 98 7.94 -15.09 1.69
N TYR A 99 7.56 -15.75 0.62
CA TYR A 99 6.32 -16.52 0.52
C TYR A 99 6.65 -18.01 0.59
N PHE A 100 6.02 -18.68 1.55
CA PHE A 100 6.16 -20.10 1.77
C PHE A 100 4.83 -20.79 1.40
N LYS A 101 4.93 -22.00 0.90
CA LYS A 101 3.80 -22.90 0.67
C LYS A 101 4.19 -24.27 1.22
N ASP A 102 3.36 -24.79 2.13
CA ASP A 102 3.58 -26.07 2.80
C ASP A 102 5.00 -26.17 3.40
N GLY A 103 5.42 -25.12 4.13
CA GLY A 103 6.73 -25.01 4.78
C GLY A 103 7.92 -24.70 3.86
N LYS A 104 7.75 -24.75 2.52
CA LYS A 104 8.85 -24.53 1.56
C LYS A 104 8.81 -23.10 1.00
N LYS A 105 9.96 -22.41 1.06
CA LYS A 105 10.10 -21.09 0.44
C LYS A 105 9.94 -21.19 -1.08
N LYS A 106 8.96 -20.48 -1.65
CA LYS A 106 8.65 -20.49 -3.08
C LYS A 106 8.97 -19.17 -3.79
N LYS A 107 8.89 -18.04 -3.07
CA LYS A 107 9.12 -16.72 -3.66
C LYS A 107 9.82 -15.82 -2.66
N LYS A 108 10.69 -14.93 -3.16
CA LYS A 108 11.27 -13.81 -2.42
C LYS A 108 11.10 -12.56 -3.26
N ILE A 109 10.56 -11.51 -2.66
CA ILE A 109 10.45 -10.18 -3.23
C ILE A 109 11.26 -9.26 -2.32
N LYS A 110 12.13 -8.46 -2.92
CA LYS A 110 12.90 -7.44 -2.22
C LYS A 110 12.79 -6.17 -3.03
N ASP A 111 12.11 -5.19 -2.47
CA ASP A 111 11.85 -3.91 -3.13
C ASP A 111 11.87 -2.77 -2.11
N ARG A 112 12.02 -1.56 -2.59
CA ARG A 112 11.92 -0.36 -1.79
C ARG A 112 10.55 0.27 -1.98
N PHE A 113 9.89 0.59 -0.86
CA PHE A 113 8.55 1.17 -0.84
C PHE A 113 8.50 2.42 0.01
N PHE A 114 7.68 3.39 -0.39
CA PHE A 114 7.08 4.31 0.55
C PHE A 114 6.00 3.55 1.31
N PHE A 115 6.13 3.51 2.61
CA PHE A 115 5.12 2.97 3.51
C PHE A 115 4.32 4.12 4.08
N TYR A 116 3.03 4.09 3.85
CA TYR A 116 2.08 5.10 4.32
C TYR A 116 1.22 4.50 5.41
N THR A 117 1.02 5.25 6.50
CA THR A 117 0.09 4.93 7.57
C THR A 117 -0.87 6.10 7.76
N MET A 118 -2.13 5.80 7.93
CA MET A 118 -3.13 6.77 8.37
C MET A 118 -3.36 6.59 9.86
N ILE A 119 -3.01 7.62 10.63
CA ILE A 119 -3.05 7.63 12.09
C ILE A 119 -4.16 8.56 12.52
N THR A 120 -5.14 8.04 13.25
CA THR A 120 -6.24 8.85 13.80
C THR A 120 -6.07 9.02 15.30
N ARG A 121 -6.29 10.24 15.75
CA ARG A 121 -6.22 10.68 17.15
C ARG A 121 -7.54 11.30 17.56
N LEU A 122 -7.83 11.25 18.84
CA LEU A 122 -8.89 12.04 19.46
C LEU A 122 -8.31 13.30 20.05
N GLU A 123 -8.96 14.43 19.81
CA GLU A 123 -8.63 15.72 20.44
C GLU A 123 -9.43 15.95 21.72
N ASN A 124 -10.63 15.36 21.82
CA ASN A 124 -11.51 15.52 22.99
C ASN A 124 -11.69 14.21 23.78
N ARG A 125 -11.34 14.23 25.07
CA ARG A 125 -11.49 13.07 25.97
C ARG A 125 -12.95 12.67 26.23
N ASN A 126 -13.90 13.56 26.00
CA ASN A 126 -15.33 13.32 26.16
C ASN A 126 -16.02 12.86 24.88
N SER A 127 -15.27 12.26 23.95
CA SER A 127 -15.78 11.88 22.63
C SER A 127 -16.80 10.75 22.70
N GLU A 128 -17.87 10.88 21.92
CA GLU A 128 -18.86 9.83 21.64
C GLU A 128 -18.41 8.88 20.53
N VAL A 129 -17.20 9.02 20.04
CA VAL A 129 -16.64 8.11 19.03
C VAL A 129 -16.69 6.69 19.55
N ALA A 130 -17.26 5.79 18.73
CA ALA A 130 -17.37 4.39 19.06
C ALA A 130 -16.01 3.69 18.98
N CYS A 131 -15.75 2.80 19.93
CA CYS A 131 -14.52 2.03 20.03
C CYS A 131 -14.81 0.64 20.57
N SER A 132 -14.09 -0.38 20.08
CA SER A 132 -14.12 -1.71 20.70
C SER A 132 -13.32 -1.71 22.00
N CYS A 133 -13.87 -2.35 23.02
CA CYS A 133 -13.14 -2.61 24.24
C CYS A 133 -11.93 -3.50 23.97
N PRO A 134 -10.68 -3.06 24.23
CA PRO A 134 -9.48 -3.86 23.98
C PRO A 134 -9.45 -5.20 24.72
N ASN A 135 -10.22 -5.33 25.82
CA ASN A 135 -10.24 -6.55 26.63
C ASN A 135 -11.30 -7.57 26.18
N CYS A 136 -12.53 -7.11 25.86
CA CYS A 136 -13.63 -8.04 25.56
C CYS A 136 -14.28 -7.81 24.19
N GLY A 137 -13.84 -6.85 23.39
CA GLY A 137 -14.37 -6.55 22.07
C GLY A 137 -15.73 -5.85 22.04
N ALA A 138 -16.39 -5.62 23.19
CA ALA A 138 -17.68 -4.92 23.24
C ALA A 138 -17.56 -3.49 22.74
N VAL A 139 -18.45 -3.06 21.87
CA VAL A 139 -18.44 -1.71 21.28
C VAL A 139 -19.11 -0.73 22.24
N SER A 140 -18.43 0.38 22.52
CA SER A 140 -18.90 1.47 23.39
C SER A 140 -18.32 2.80 22.91
N SER A 141 -18.82 3.94 23.43
CA SER A 141 -18.14 5.22 23.19
C SER A 141 -16.82 5.28 23.98
N VAL A 142 -15.86 6.10 23.50
CA VAL A 142 -14.60 6.35 24.22
C VAL A 142 -14.87 6.85 25.62
N ARG A 143 -15.84 7.76 25.79
CA ARG A 143 -16.27 8.25 27.10
C ARG A 143 -16.70 7.13 28.06
N GLU A 144 -17.49 6.18 27.56
CA GLU A 144 -17.94 5.03 28.34
C GLU A 144 -16.76 4.14 28.75
N LEU A 145 -15.83 3.85 27.82
CA LEU A 145 -14.67 3.00 28.08
C LEU A 145 -13.69 3.62 29.08
N LEU A 146 -13.52 4.94 29.06
CA LEU A 146 -12.71 5.67 30.06
C LEU A 146 -13.32 5.57 31.47
N ASN A 147 -14.65 5.48 31.59
CA ASN A 147 -15.36 5.27 32.85
C ASN A 147 -15.45 3.80 33.27
N GLY A 148 -15.12 2.89 32.37
CA GLY A 148 -15.16 1.44 32.56
C GLY A 148 -16.13 0.74 31.61
N CYS A 149 -15.62 -0.28 30.91
CA CYS A 149 -16.43 -1.09 29.99
C CYS A 149 -17.66 -1.67 30.69
N LYS A 150 -18.85 -1.46 30.15
CA LYS A 150 -20.10 -1.97 30.71
C LYS A 150 -20.13 -3.50 30.79
N ASN A 151 -19.45 -4.18 29.88
CA ASN A 151 -19.42 -5.64 29.77
C ASN A 151 -18.38 -6.26 30.73
N CYS A 152 -17.08 -5.96 30.53
CA CYS A 152 -15.99 -6.58 31.30
C CYS A 152 -15.47 -5.75 32.47
N LYS A 153 -16.01 -4.56 32.71
CA LYS A 153 -15.67 -3.63 33.78
C LYS A 153 -14.24 -3.07 33.72
N THR A 154 -13.45 -3.40 32.71
CA THR A 154 -12.09 -2.87 32.55
C THR A 154 -12.13 -1.38 32.26
N ARG A 155 -11.28 -0.61 32.96
CA ARG A 155 -11.09 0.82 32.73
C ARG A 155 -9.86 1.03 31.84
N PHE A 156 -9.93 2.02 31.00
CA PHE A 156 -8.86 2.39 30.08
C PHE A 156 -8.47 3.85 30.26
N ILE A 157 -7.25 4.17 29.92
CA ILE A 157 -6.80 5.55 29.72
C ILE A 157 -6.93 5.89 28.22
N MET A 158 -6.85 7.17 27.86
CA MET A 158 -6.96 7.60 26.47
C MET A 158 -5.92 6.92 25.56
N ASP A 159 -4.70 6.75 26.05
CA ASP A 159 -3.59 6.16 25.29
C ASP A 159 -3.76 4.65 25.01
N ASP A 160 -4.63 3.96 25.76
CA ASP A 160 -5.02 2.57 25.45
C ASP A 160 -5.99 2.49 24.28
N LEU A 161 -6.82 3.53 24.11
CA LEU A 161 -7.88 3.58 23.11
C LEU A 161 -7.43 4.26 21.81
N PHE A 162 -6.61 5.31 21.91
CA PHE A 162 -6.08 6.09 20.80
C PHE A 162 -4.63 6.50 21.06
N PRO A 163 -3.82 6.72 19.99
CA PRO A 163 -4.15 6.75 18.58
C PRO A 163 -4.38 5.36 17.97
N LYS A 164 -5.09 5.32 16.81
CA LYS A 164 -5.29 4.11 16.01
C LYS A 164 -4.76 4.30 14.59
N VAL A 165 -4.16 3.24 14.05
CA VAL A 165 -3.86 3.16 12.61
C VAL A 165 -5.09 2.62 11.90
N THR A 166 -5.67 3.44 11.05
CA THR A 166 -6.91 3.11 10.34
C THR A 166 -6.68 2.48 8.99
N ASN A 167 -5.54 2.76 8.39
CA ASN A 167 -5.12 2.15 7.14
C ASN A 167 -3.62 2.25 6.94
N PHE A 168 -3.09 1.38 6.09
CA PHE A 168 -1.73 1.46 5.57
C PHE A 168 -1.68 0.96 4.13
N TYR A 169 -0.68 1.44 3.39
CA TYR A 169 -0.42 0.93 2.04
C TYR A 169 1.04 1.16 1.64
N PHE A 170 1.48 0.35 0.68
CA PHE A 170 2.81 0.44 0.10
C PHE A 170 2.74 1.05 -1.29
N VAL A 171 3.60 2.02 -1.57
CA VAL A 171 3.81 2.56 -2.91
C VAL A 171 5.24 2.27 -3.33
N LYS A 172 5.41 1.51 -4.41
CA LYS A 172 6.73 1.15 -4.91
C LYS A 172 7.50 2.39 -5.34
N THR A 173 8.71 2.58 -4.77
CA THR A 173 9.60 3.63 -5.22
C THR A 173 10.34 3.20 -6.47
N TYR A 174 10.26 4.00 -7.51
CA TYR A 174 11.12 3.87 -8.69
C TYR A 174 12.39 4.70 -8.48
N SER A 175 13.19 4.34 -7.48
CA SER A 175 14.48 5.00 -7.28
C SER A 175 15.47 4.49 -8.32
N LEU A 176 15.87 5.36 -9.23
CA LEU A 176 17.01 5.15 -10.14
C LEU A 176 18.34 5.04 -9.40
N ALA A 177 18.41 5.49 -8.15
CA ALA A 177 19.64 5.68 -7.38
C ALA A 177 20.15 4.44 -6.59
N ASN A 178 19.45 3.29 -6.60
CA ASN A 178 19.65 2.28 -5.56
C ASN A 178 20.45 1.02 -5.92
N LYS A 179 20.97 0.93 -7.12
CA LYS A 179 22.11 0.00 -7.34
C LYS A 179 23.34 0.87 -7.36
N SER A 180 24.29 0.61 -6.43
CA SER A 180 25.60 1.29 -6.47
C SER A 180 26.00 1.41 -7.94
N THR A 181 26.07 2.64 -8.45
CA THR A 181 26.39 2.94 -9.86
C THR A 181 27.63 2.18 -10.28
N LYS A 182 28.59 2.03 -9.36
CA LYS A 182 29.81 1.24 -9.54
C LYS A 182 29.55 -0.22 -9.87
N LYS A 183 28.62 -0.91 -9.15
CA LYS A 183 28.30 -2.33 -9.41
C LYS A 183 27.54 -2.58 -10.71
N VAL A 184 26.83 -1.57 -11.20
CA VAL A 184 26.08 -1.67 -12.46
C VAL A 184 26.96 -1.24 -13.64
N LEU A 185 27.81 -0.25 -13.46
CA LEU A 185 28.69 0.31 -14.49
C LEU A 185 29.89 -0.61 -14.81
N ALA A 186 30.49 -1.23 -13.79
CA ALA A 186 31.71 -2.04 -13.93
C ALA A 186 31.61 -3.14 -15.03
N PRO A 187 30.55 -3.96 -15.12
CA PRO A 187 30.46 -4.98 -16.17
C PRO A 187 30.37 -4.38 -17.59
N TYR A 188 29.82 -3.15 -17.74
CA TYR A 188 29.79 -2.48 -19.03
C TYR A 188 31.16 -1.94 -19.42
N LEU A 189 31.91 -1.38 -18.48
CA LEU A 189 33.27 -0.91 -18.72
C LEU A 189 34.19 -2.08 -19.12
N LEU A 190 34.14 -3.18 -18.37
CA LEU A 190 34.90 -4.39 -18.69
C LEU A 190 34.50 -5.00 -20.02
N GLY A 191 33.20 -5.08 -20.31
CA GLY A 191 32.68 -5.55 -21.59
C GLY A 191 33.09 -4.67 -22.76
N GLY A 192 33.11 -3.35 -22.57
CA GLY A 192 33.58 -2.38 -23.55
C GLY A 192 35.07 -2.55 -23.87
N ILE A 193 35.90 -2.70 -22.84
CA ILE A 193 37.36 -2.95 -23.03
C ILE A 193 37.56 -4.26 -23.80
N ALA A 194 36.88 -5.33 -23.43
CA ALA A 194 36.99 -6.62 -24.10
C ALA A 194 36.55 -6.56 -25.58
N ALA A 195 35.45 -5.84 -25.88
CA ALA A 195 34.96 -5.67 -27.23
C ALA A 195 35.94 -4.86 -28.13
N VAL A 196 36.48 -3.75 -27.61
CA VAL A 196 37.45 -2.92 -28.35
C VAL A 196 38.77 -3.68 -28.53
N ALA A 197 39.23 -4.44 -27.54
CA ALA A 197 40.41 -5.29 -27.65
C ALA A 197 40.22 -6.36 -28.72
N ALA A 198 39.10 -7.08 -28.73
CA ALA A 198 38.79 -8.08 -29.74
C ALA A 198 38.70 -7.46 -31.15
N PHE A 199 38.10 -6.27 -31.28
CA PHE A 199 38.05 -5.56 -32.56
C PHE A 199 39.45 -5.14 -33.02
N THR A 200 40.31 -4.64 -32.14
CA THR A 200 41.68 -4.25 -32.47
C THR A 200 42.48 -5.46 -32.94
N VAL A 201 42.37 -6.60 -32.24
CA VAL A 201 43.02 -7.85 -32.67
C VAL A 201 42.53 -8.28 -34.05
N TRP A 202 41.21 -8.23 -34.31
CA TRP A 202 40.64 -8.56 -35.59
C TRP A 202 41.17 -7.66 -36.73
N VAL A 203 41.26 -6.35 -36.52
CA VAL A 203 41.81 -5.40 -37.51
C VAL A 203 43.26 -5.72 -37.78
N VAL A 204 44.10 -5.89 -36.75
CA VAL A 204 45.51 -6.19 -36.88
C VAL A 204 45.76 -7.50 -37.68
N VAL A 205 44.97 -8.53 -37.41
CA VAL A 205 45.07 -9.82 -38.14
C VAL A 205 44.61 -9.66 -39.58
N LYS A 206 43.52 -8.93 -39.84
CA LYS A 206 42.95 -8.72 -41.19
C LYS A 206 43.88 -7.89 -42.06
N ASP A 207 44.47 -6.83 -41.54
CA ASP A 207 45.28 -5.91 -42.29
C ASP A 207 46.76 -6.35 -42.40
N GLY A 208 47.12 -7.47 -41.78
CA GLY A 208 48.49 -8.02 -41.83
C GLY A 208 49.56 -7.10 -41.26
N THR A 209 49.16 -6.15 -40.42
CA THR A 209 50.05 -5.12 -39.84
C THR A 209 50.94 -5.65 -38.69
N PHE A 210 50.82 -6.92 -38.36
CA PHE A 210 51.63 -7.58 -37.32
C PHE A 210 52.52 -8.65 -37.97
N ASP A 211 53.85 -8.34 -38.05
CA ASP A 211 54.85 -9.30 -38.41
C ASP A 211 55.57 -9.80 -37.13
N PRO A 212 55.33 -11.04 -36.70
CA PRO A 212 55.94 -11.55 -35.48
C PRO A 212 57.47 -11.69 -35.52
N ALA A 213 58.08 -11.67 -36.73
CA ALA A 213 59.49 -11.80 -36.90
C ALA A 213 60.30 -10.52 -36.70
N THR A 214 59.63 -9.37 -36.91
CA THR A 214 60.31 -8.04 -36.87
C THR A 214 59.75 -7.13 -35.76
N ALA A 215 58.60 -7.42 -35.21
CA ALA A 215 57.93 -6.59 -34.23
C ALA A 215 58.50 -6.73 -32.80
N ASN A 216 58.85 -5.61 -32.17
CA ASN A 216 59.04 -5.57 -30.74
C ASN A 216 57.67 -5.70 -30.04
N MET A 217 57.33 -6.91 -29.65
CA MET A 217 55.99 -7.27 -29.15
C MET A 217 55.58 -6.36 -27.94
N VAL A 218 56.50 -5.97 -27.08
CA VAL A 218 56.23 -5.13 -25.93
C VAL A 218 55.83 -3.71 -26.37
N TYR A 219 56.51 -3.18 -27.39
CA TYR A 219 56.26 -1.83 -27.92
C TYR A 219 54.89 -1.77 -28.64
N GLU A 220 54.58 -2.76 -29.46
CA GLU A 220 53.32 -2.88 -30.22
C GLU A 220 52.10 -3.05 -29.29
N ILE A 221 52.22 -3.86 -28.23
CA ILE A 221 51.21 -3.99 -27.20
C ILE A 221 51.02 -2.68 -26.42
N GLY A 222 52.13 -2.03 -26.05
CA GLY A 222 52.10 -0.79 -25.26
C GLY A 222 51.40 0.36 -25.99
N ILE A 223 51.70 0.57 -27.30
CA ILE A 223 51.08 1.64 -28.09
C ILE A 223 49.58 1.40 -28.28
N ARG A 224 49.14 0.16 -28.42
CA ARG A 224 47.72 -0.18 -28.63
C ARG A 224 46.93 -0.33 -27.33
N ALA A 225 47.58 -0.60 -26.21
CA ALA A 225 46.91 -0.75 -24.92
C ALA A 225 46.17 0.52 -24.47
N ILE A 226 46.77 1.71 -24.65
CA ILE A 226 46.16 2.97 -24.25
C ILE A 226 44.87 3.28 -25.05
N PRO A 227 44.87 3.26 -26.41
CA PRO A 227 43.66 3.43 -27.20
C PRO A 227 42.58 2.37 -26.89
N VAL A 228 42.97 1.12 -26.69
CA VAL A 228 42.02 0.03 -26.30
C VAL A 228 41.36 0.28 -24.97
N LEU A 229 42.13 0.68 -23.95
CA LEU A 229 41.61 1.04 -22.63
C LEU A 229 40.68 2.24 -22.69
N LEU A 230 41.10 3.34 -23.29
CA LEU A 230 40.32 4.57 -23.36
C LEU A 230 39.05 4.37 -24.24
N GLY A 231 39.21 3.78 -25.41
CA GLY A 231 38.09 3.47 -26.31
C GLY A 231 37.11 2.46 -25.69
N GLY A 232 37.62 1.45 -25.00
CA GLY A 232 36.83 0.46 -24.31
C GLY A 232 36.04 1.01 -23.14
N LEU A 233 36.66 1.89 -22.32
CA LEU A 233 35.97 2.61 -21.26
C LEU A 233 34.87 3.51 -21.81
N LEU A 234 35.15 4.25 -22.88
CA LEU A 234 34.16 5.11 -23.53
C LEU A 234 33.00 4.31 -24.12
N ALA A 235 33.29 3.23 -24.86
CA ALA A 235 32.27 2.36 -25.43
C ALA A 235 31.40 1.70 -24.35
N GLY A 236 32.00 1.22 -23.27
CA GLY A 236 31.29 0.66 -22.13
C GLY A 236 30.41 1.67 -21.41
N TYR A 237 30.90 2.89 -21.23
CA TYR A 237 30.13 4.00 -20.64
C TYR A 237 28.93 4.37 -21.54
N LEU A 238 29.13 4.50 -22.84
CA LEU A 238 28.05 4.79 -23.80
C LEU A 238 26.99 3.69 -23.80
N ALA A 239 27.39 2.42 -23.81
CA ALA A 239 26.47 1.30 -23.74
C ALA A 239 25.62 1.31 -22.45
N TRP A 240 26.25 1.60 -21.30
CA TRP A 240 25.57 1.78 -20.03
C TRP A 240 24.61 2.99 -20.07
N ALA A 241 25.05 4.13 -20.60
CA ALA A 241 24.23 5.35 -20.70
C ALA A 241 23.00 5.12 -21.59
N LEU A 242 23.18 4.51 -22.78
CA LEU A 242 22.09 4.16 -23.69
C LEU A 242 21.09 3.22 -23.04
N LYS A 243 21.54 2.17 -22.36
CA LYS A 243 20.64 1.26 -21.62
C LYS A 243 19.88 1.99 -20.54
N THR A 244 20.55 2.90 -19.80
CA THR A 244 19.90 3.67 -18.73
C THR A 244 18.86 4.62 -19.29
N LEU A 245 19.17 5.36 -20.36
CA LEU A 245 18.24 6.22 -21.09
C LEU A 245 17.04 5.44 -21.65
N PHE A 246 17.31 4.29 -22.28
CA PHE A 246 16.24 3.43 -22.78
C PHE A 246 15.35 2.90 -21.64
N GLY A 247 15.95 2.50 -20.52
CA GLY A 247 15.22 2.09 -19.32
C GLY A 247 14.34 3.20 -18.74
N LEU A 248 14.85 4.44 -18.74
CA LEU A 248 14.08 5.64 -18.35
C LEU A 248 12.91 5.88 -19.31
N PHE A 249 13.17 5.82 -20.61
CA PHE A 249 12.15 6.03 -21.62
C PHE A 249 11.03 4.98 -21.56
N VAL A 250 11.38 3.71 -21.43
CA VAL A 250 10.42 2.61 -21.26
C VAL A 250 9.66 2.74 -19.92
N GLY A 251 10.35 3.16 -18.86
CA GLY A 251 9.73 3.44 -17.56
C GLY A 251 8.72 4.59 -17.64
N ALA A 252 9.11 5.69 -18.28
CA ALA A 252 8.23 6.83 -18.52
C ALA A 252 7.03 6.44 -19.38
N ALA A 253 7.25 5.76 -20.51
CA ALA A 253 6.17 5.31 -21.40
C ALA A 253 5.15 4.39 -20.70
N LYS A 254 5.61 3.54 -19.77
CA LYS A 254 4.72 2.69 -18.95
C LYS A 254 3.97 3.48 -17.86
N SER A 255 4.51 4.61 -17.43
CA SER A 255 3.93 5.44 -16.36
C SER A 255 2.97 6.51 -16.91
N ILE A 256 3.21 7.02 -18.13
CA ILE A 256 2.37 8.06 -18.77
C ILE A 256 0.87 7.71 -18.75
N PRO A 257 0.43 6.47 -19.14
CA PRO A 257 -0.99 6.13 -19.10
C PRO A 257 -1.64 6.16 -17.72
N MET A 258 -0.84 6.21 -16.65
CA MET A 258 -1.30 6.21 -15.26
C MET A 258 -1.33 7.60 -14.64
N ILE A 259 -0.52 8.52 -15.14
CA ILE A 259 -0.37 9.87 -14.59
C ILE A 259 -1.64 10.69 -14.80
N GLY A 260 -2.16 10.73 -16.02
CA GLY A 260 -3.37 11.48 -16.35
C GLY A 260 -4.60 11.07 -15.53
N PRO A 261 -4.96 9.78 -15.48
CA PRO A 261 -6.07 9.30 -14.66
C PRO A 261 -5.92 9.61 -13.16
N HIS A 262 -4.70 9.52 -12.62
CA HIS A 262 -4.45 9.82 -11.21
C HIS A 262 -4.69 11.31 -10.89
N PHE A 263 -4.07 12.20 -11.65
CA PHE A 263 -4.28 13.64 -11.47
C PHE A 263 -5.74 14.06 -11.65
N ASN A 264 -6.43 13.43 -12.60
CA ASN A 264 -7.86 13.70 -12.80
C ASN A 264 -8.67 13.24 -11.58
N CYS A 265 -8.43 12.06 -11.02
CA CYS A 265 -9.13 11.59 -9.83
C CYS A 265 -8.86 12.49 -8.62
N GLN A 266 -7.59 12.80 -8.35
CA GLN A 266 -7.17 13.62 -7.21
C GLN A 266 -7.71 15.07 -7.25
N LYS A 267 -7.89 15.65 -8.44
CA LYS A 267 -8.41 17.00 -8.58
C LYS A 267 -9.92 17.05 -8.75
N ARG A 268 -10.47 16.15 -9.56
CA ARG A 268 -11.88 16.19 -9.95
C ARG A 268 -12.81 15.67 -8.86
N LEU A 269 -12.40 14.60 -8.14
CA LEU A 269 -13.27 14.05 -7.11
C LEU A 269 -13.51 15.02 -5.94
N PRO A 270 -12.50 15.72 -5.37
CA PRO A 270 -12.76 16.74 -4.34
C PRO A 270 -13.64 17.87 -4.84
N TRP A 271 -13.48 18.28 -6.09
CA TRP A 271 -14.33 19.32 -6.67
C TRP A 271 -15.80 18.89 -6.77
N LEU A 272 -16.06 17.64 -7.21
CA LEU A 272 -17.41 17.08 -7.28
C LEU A 272 -18.01 16.83 -5.89
N MET A 273 -17.19 16.41 -4.94
CA MET A 273 -17.62 16.13 -3.56
C MET A 273 -17.92 17.40 -2.76
N LYS A 274 -17.40 18.55 -3.15
CA LYS A 274 -17.53 19.80 -2.40
C LYS A 274 -18.99 20.23 -2.18
N GLU A 275 -19.87 19.92 -3.12
CA GLU A 275 -21.30 20.20 -3.02
C GLU A 275 -22.01 19.27 -2.03
N VAL A 276 -21.48 18.07 -1.81
CA VAL A 276 -22.08 17.03 -0.96
C VAL A 276 -21.43 17.01 0.42
N ASN A 277 -20.13 17.26 0.49
CA ASN A 277 -19.34 17.30 1.71
C ASN A 277 -18.24 18.36 1.59
N PRO A 278 -18.45 19.57 2.13
CA PRO A 278 -17.45 20.64 2.09
C PRO A 278 -16.10 20.28 2.70
N ASN A 279 -16.10 19.37 3.69
CA ASN A 279 -14.91 18.90 4.43
C ASN A 279 -14.29 17.63 3.82
N PHE A 280 -14.66 17.27 2.57
CA PHE A 280 -14.16 16.07 1.93
C PHE A 280 -12.64 16.06 1.80
N SER A 281 -11.99 15.02 2.32
CA SER A 281 -10.57 14.72 2.15
C SER A 281 -10.38 13.55 1.18
N TYR A 282 -9.68 13.82 0.07
CA TYR A 282 -9.37 12.80 -0.92
C TYR A 282 -8.51 11.67 -0.34
N GLU A 283 -7.52 12.02 0.45
CA GLU A 283 -6.57 11.10 1.06
C GLU A 283 -7.28 10.17 2.06
N TYR A 284 -8.17 10.73 2.88
CA TYR A 284 -8.99 9.94 3.79
C TYR A 284 -9.92 8.98 3.05
N PHE A 285 -10.60 9.48 2.02
CA PHE A 285 -11.49 8.68 1.18
C PHE A 285 -10.75 7.54 0.47
N ILE A 286 -9.57 7.79 -0.13
CA ILE A 286 -8.75 6.75 -0.74
C ILE A 286 -8.31 5.72 0.30
N GLY A 287 -7.95 6.14 1.50
CA GLY A 287 -7.67 5.24 2.61
C GLY A 287 -8.83 4.26 2.86
N LYS A 288 -10.04 4.79 2.96
CA LYS A 288 -11.26 3.96 3.14
C LYS A 288 -11.50 3.03 1.96
N VAL A 289 -11.39 3.52 0.73
CA VAL A 289 -11.55 2.70 -0.48
C VAL A 289 -10.53 1.55 -0.52
N LEU A 290 -9.29 1.78 -0.11
CA LEU A 290 -8.26 0.74 -0.04
C LEU A 290 -8.55 -0.30 1.05
N ALA A 291 -9.11 0.11 2.19
CA ALA A 291 -9.56 -0.82 3.23
C ALA A 291 -10.71 -1.70 2.71
N LEU A 292 -11.73 -1.09 2.09
CA LEU A 292 -12.85 -1.80 1.46
C LEU A 292 -12.34 -2.76 0.37
N LEU A 293 -11.40 -2.33 -0.48
CA LEU A 293 -10.79 -3.18 -1.50
C LEU A 293 -10.12 -4.42 -0.90
N LYS A 294 -9.38 -4.28 0.20
CA LYS A 294 -8.76 -5.42 0.89
C LYS A 294 -9.82 -6.38 1.42
N ILE A 295 -10.86 -5.86 2.08
CA ILE A 295 -11.97 -6.66 2.58
C ILE A 295 -12.64 -7.43 1.44
N MET A 296 -12.97 -6.77 0.33
CA MET A 296 -13.58 -7.41 -0.85
C MET A 296 -12.69 -8.50 -1.45
N ILE A 297 -11.39 -8.29 -1.53
CA ILE A 297 -10.46 -9.29 -2.09
C ILE A 297 -10.32 -10.51 -1.20
N PHE A 298 -10.24 -10.32 0.13
CA PHE A 298 -9.96 -11.41 1.05
C PHE A 298 -11.19 -12.10 1.63
N SER A 299 -12.40 -11.55 1.48
CA SER A 299 -13.63 -12.24 1.83
C SER A 299 -13.90 -13.46 0.92
N ASP A 300 -14.51 -14.51 1.45
CA ASP A 300 -14.82 -15.74 0.68
C ASP A 300 -16.00 -15.53 -0.26
N ASP A 301 -17.04 -14.90 0.25
CA ASP A 301 -18.20 -14.46 -0.54
C ASP A 301 -18.69 -13.10 -0.05
N TYR A 302 -19.61 -12.50 -0.81
CA TYR A 302 -20.11 -11.15 -0.50
C TYR A 302 -21.54 -11.15 0.05
N THR A 303 -22.16 -12.32 0.20
CA THR A 303 -23.58 -12.44 0.58
C THR A 303 -23.84 -11.88 1.98
N ASN A 304 -22.95 -12.21 2.92
CA ASN A 304 -23.09 -11.80 4.33
C ASN A 304 -22.10 -10.71 4.74
N LEU A 305 -21.40 -10.12 3.77
CA LEU A 305 -20.40 -9.09 4.05
C LEU A 305 -21.08 -7.75 4.31
N ALA A 306 -20.93 -7.21 5.51
CA ALA A 306 -21.58 -5.96 5.95
C ALA A 306 -21.23 -4.76 5.06
N VAL A 307 -19.98 -4.67 4.62
CA VAL A 307 -19.48 -3.57 3.76
C VAL A 307 -19.88 -3.74 2.29
N TYR A 308 -20.68 -4.76 1.93
CA TYR A 308 -21.12 -4.99 0.55
C TYR A 308 -22.63 -5.01 0.44
N GLU A 309 -23.19 -4.05 -0.27
CA GLU A 309 -24.64 -3.91 -0.51
C GLU A 309 -25.03 -4.14 -1.98
N GLY A 310 -24.14 -4.76 -2.77
CA GLY A 310 -24.42 -5.17 -4.15
C GLY A 310 -25.13 -6.52 -4.25
N ASN A 311 -25.25 -7.01 -5.48
CA ASN A 311 -25.83 -8.34 -5.73
C ASN A 311 -24.97 -9.45 -5.14
N PRO A 312 -25.56 -10.46 -4.47
CA PRO A 312 -24.81 -11.59 -3.93
C PRO A 312 -23.99 -12.29 -5.00
N MET A 313 -22.71 -12.48 -4.73
CA MET A 313 -21.79 -13.17 -5.64
C MET A 313 -20.64 -13.82 -4.88
N LYS A 314 -20.11 -14.91 -5.44
CA LYS A 314 -18.87 -15.51 -4.94
C LYS A 314 -17.67 -14.65 -5.31
N ASN A 315 -16.67 -14.66 -4.45
CA ASN A 315 -15.43 -13.94 -4.68
C ASN A 315 -14.61 -14.55 -5.85
N PRO A 316 -14.41 -13.84 -6.97
CA PRO A 316 -13.62 -14.33 -8.10
C PRO A 316 -12.09 -14.19 -7.89
N PHE A 317 -11.65 -13.57 -6.78
CA PHE A 317 -10.26 -13.24 -6.49
C PHE A 317 -9.63 -14.16 -5.45
N GLY A 318 -10.21 -15.34 -5.26
CA GLY A 318 -9.75 -16.31 -4.26
C GLY A 318 -8.28 -16.77 -4.43
N ASP A 319 -7.62 -16.54 -5.57
CA ASP A 319 -6.21 -16.84 -5.81
C ASP A 319 -5.24 -15.77 -5.27
N ILE A 320 -5.74 -14.58 -4.90
CA ILE A 320 -4.93 -13.48 -4.38
C ILE A 320 -4.63 -13.73 -2.89
N VAL A 321 -3.36 -13.65 -2.53
CA VAL A 321 -2.85 -13.81 -1.16
C VAL A 321 -2.24 -12.54 -0.59
N ASP A 322 -1.86 -11.59 -1.46
CA ASP A 322 -1.37 -10.28 -1.04
C ASP A 322 -1.66 -9.22 -2.09
N ILE A 323 -1.84 -7.98 -1.66
CA ILE A 323 -2.15 -6.84 -2.52
C ILE A 323 -1.42 -5.58 -2.06
N LYS A 324 -0.83 -4.85 -3.01
CA LYS A 324 -0.17 -3.57 -2.79
C LYS A 324 -0.72 -2.51 -3.74
N TYR A 325 -1.11 -1.38 -3.21
CA TYR A 325 -1.55 -0.24 -3.99
C TYR A 325 -0.40 0.36 -4.79
N ARG A 326 -0.67 0.79 -6.02
CA ARG A 326 0.34 1.38 -6.91
C ARG A 326 0.38 2.91 -6.86
N GLY A 327 -0.33 3.52 -5.92
CA GLY A 327 -0.42 4.97 -5.80
C GLY A 327 -1.32 5.63 -6.86
N VAL A 328 -2.10 4.86 -7.62
CA VAL A 328 -2.92 5.37 -8.74
C VAL A 328 -4.35 4.88 -8.63
N SER A 329 -5.28 5.82 -8.69
CA SER A 329 -6.72 5.58 -8.83
C SER A 329 -7.27 6.42 -9.97
N LYS A 330 -8.32 5.92 -10.64
CA LYS A 330 -9.03 6.62 -11.71
C LYS A 330 -10.49 6.78 -11.31
N LEU A 331 -11.01 7.98 -11.37
CA LEU A 331 -12.44 8.24 -11.26
C LEU A 331 -13.11 7.87 -12.60
N ASN A 332 -14.06 6.95 -12.56
CA ASN A 332 -14.86 6.57 -13.74
C ASN A 332 -16.14 7.41 -13.81
N SER A 333 -16.90 7.45 -12.73
CA SER A 333 -18.09 8.29 -12.62
C SER A 333 -18.36 8.74 -11.19
N PHE A 334 -19.10 9.81 -11.05
CA PHE A 334 -19.63 10.34 -9.80
C PHE A 334 -21.10 10.68 -10.03
N ASN A 335 -21.96 10.24 -9.12
CA ASN A 335 -23.38 10.50 -9.22
C ASN A 335 -24.01 10.61 -7.82
N VAL A 336 -25.00 11.47 -7.69
CA VAL A 336 -25.84 11.59 -6.49
C VAL A 336 -27.27 11.29 -6.89
N THR A 337 -27.83 10.22 -6.34
CA THR A 337 -29.17 9.77 -6.70
C THR A 337 -29.86 9.20 -5.45
N ASN A 338 -31.14 9.51 -5.25
CA ASN A 338 -31.95 9.02 -4.13
C ASN A 338 -31.33 9.26 -2.75
N GLY A 339 -30.68 10.41 -2.55
CA GLY A 339 -30.03 10.74 -1.28
C GLY A 339 -28.72 9.98 -0.99
N CYS A 340 -28.19 9.26 -1.98
CA CYS A 340 -26.92 8.54 -1.87
C CYS A 340 -25.92 9.06 -2.89
N CYS A 341 -24.67 9.19 -2.45
CA CYS A 341 -23.53 9.54 -3.28
C CYS A 341 -22.82 8.26 -3.75
N TYR A 342 -22.64 8.12 -5.05
CA TYR A 342 -21.99 6.98 -5.70
C TYR A 342 -20.69 7.43 -6.34
N VAL A 343 -19.60 6.76 -6.02
CA VAL A 343 -18.28 6.98 -6.63
C VAL A 343 -17.80 5.69 -7.27
N ASP A 344 -17.77 5.67 -8.60
CA ASP A 344 -17.19 4.55 -9.36
C ASP A 344 -15.75 4.86 -9.70
N MET A 345 -14.85 3.96 -9.31
CA MET A 345 -13.43 4.15 -9.52
C MET A 345 -12.68 2.86 -9.84
N THR A 346 -11.54 3.03 -10.48
CA THR A 346 -10.59 1.96 -10.76
C THR A 346 -9.33 2.17 -9.94
N VAL A 347 -8.98 1.18 -9.13
CA VAL A 347 -7.76 1.15 -8.30
C VAL A 347 -6.73 0.26 -8.97
N TYR A 348 -5.50 0.76 -9.10
CA TYR A 348 -4.37 0.03 -9.67
C TYR A 348 -3.55 -0.61 -8.55
N ALA A 349 -3.39 -1.92 -8.60
CA ALA A 349 -2.68 -2.66 -7.57
C ALA A 349 -1.71 -3.70 -8.16
N THR A 350 -0.72 -4.06 -7.38
CA THR A 350 0.13 -5.23 -7.60
C THR A 350 -0.36 -6.34 -6.70
N THR A 351 -0.73 -7.48 -7.26
CA THR A 351 -1.21 -8.65 -6.54
C THR A 351 -0.18 -9.76 -6.52
N VAL A 352 -0.15 -10.52 -5.44
CA VAL A 352 0.55 -11.80 -5.37
C VAL A 352 -0.51 -12.90 -5.37
N LYS A 353 -0.45 -13.75 -6.39
CA LYS A 353 -1.40 -14.84 -6.58
C LYS A 353 -0.74 -16.18 -6.29
N ASN A 354 -1.44 -17.03 -5.57
CA ASN A 354 -1.07 -18.42 -5.37
C ASN A 354 -1.92 -19.32 -6.27
N LYS A 355 -1.31 -19.94 -7.26
CA LYS A 355 -1.95 -20.92 -8.15
C LYS A 355 -1.04 -22.13 -8.31
N ASN A 356 -1.57 -23.33 -8.00
CA ASN A 356 -0.86 -24.61 -8.10
C ASN A 356 0.54 -24.57 -7.46
N SER A 357 0.63 -24.13 -6.20
CA SER A 357 1.87 -24.01 -5.42
C SER A 357 2.93 -23.03 -5.98
N SER A 358 2.58 -22.23 -6.98
CA SER A 358 3.43 -21.18 -7.52
C SER A 358 2.91 -19.78 -7.17
N PHE A 359 3.83 -18.83 -6.94
CA PHE A 359 3.49 -17.44 -6.69
C PHE A 359 3.78 -16.57 -7.90
N ARG A 360 2.75 -15.86 -8.39
CA ARG A 360 2.87 -14.93 -9.51
C ARG A 360 2.54 -13.52 -9.04
N VAL A 361 3.41 -12.58 -9.35
CA VAL A 361 3.18 -11.14 -9.12
C VAL A 361 2.59 -10.55 -10.40
N LYS A 362 1.43 -9.90 -10.27
CA LYS A 362 0.73 -9.27 -11.40
C LYS A 362 0.29 -7.86 -11.06
N ASN A 363 0.34 -6.98 -12.05
CA ASN A 363 -0.31 -5.68 -11.98
C ASN A 363 -1.75 -5.83 -12.48
N GLU A 364 -2.70 -5.48 -11.64
CA GLU A 364 -4.13 -5.63 -11.94
C GLU A 364 -4.87 -4.32 -11.65
N LYS A 365 -6.06 -4.25 -12.19
CA LYS A 365 -7.00 -3.14 -12.00
C LYS A 365 -8.25 -3.70 -11.34
N PHE A 366 -8.73 -3.03 -10.32
CA PHE A 366 -9.98 -3.36 -9.65
C PHE A 366 -10.94 -2.19 -9.81
N ARG A 367 -12.10 -2.47 -10.34
CA ARG A 367 -13.19 -1.49 -10.41
C ARG A 367 -14.13 -1.71 -9.25
N LEU A 368 -14.45 -0.65 -8.54
CA LEU A 368 -15.40 -0.68 -7.44
C LEU A 368 -16.25 0.59 -7.48
N THR A 369 -17.54 0.42 -7.21
CA THR A 369 -18.46 1.51 -6.96
C THR A 369 -18.75 1.53 -5.47
N VAL A 370 -18.42 2.63 -4.81
CA VAL A 370 -18.74 2.84 -3.40
C VAL A 370 -19.91 3.80 -3.26
N CYS A 371 -20.72 3.59 -2.23
CA CYS A 371 -21.90 4.39 -1.95
C CYS A 371 -21.95 4.79 -0.47
N ARG A 372 -22.49 5.97 -0.20
CA ARG A 372 -22.80 6.46 1.16
C ARG A 372 -23.99 7.42 1.10
N SER A 373 -24.83 7.41 2.13
CA SER A 373 -25.88 8.39 2.29
C SER A 373 -25.32 9.82 2.41
N VAL A 374 -25.93 10.76 1.68
CA VAL A 374 -25.55 12.19 1.73
C VAL A 374 -25.78 12.75 3.13
N ASN A 375 -26.84 12.34 3.82
CA ASN A 375 -27.17 12.80 5.17
C ASN A 375 -26.15 12.37 6.22
N ALA A 376 -25.37 11.34 5.94
CA ALA A 376 -24.31 10.85 6.85
C ALA A 376 -22.94 11.49 6.57
N MET A 377 -22.80 12.33 5.55
CA MET A 377 -21.48 12.86 5.17
C MET A 377 -20.97 13.96 6.08
N ASP A 378 -21.85 14.66 6.79
CA ASP A 378 -21.49 15.76 7.70
C ASP A 378 -21.00 15.25 9.07
N ASP A 379 -21.25 13.98 9.41
CA ASP A 379 -20.99 13.45 10.76
C ASP A 379 -19.51 13.20 11.05
N GLY A 380 -18.61 13.58 10.18
CA GLY A 380 -17.17 13.50 10.40
C GLY A 380 -16.68 12.12 10.84
N VAL A 381 -17.35 11.06 10.40
CA VAL A 381 -17.27 9.78 11.06
C VAL A 381 -16.05 9.00 10.67
N PHE A 382 -15.28 8.77 11.66
CA PHE A 382 -14.30 7.74 11.82
C PHE A 382 -14.93 6.33 11.70
N THR A 383 -14.25 5.39 11.06
CA THR A 383 -14.73 4.05 10.68
C THR A 383 -15.04 3.07 11.82
N MET A 384 -15.10 3.51 13.05
CA MET A 384 -15.44 2.69 14.21
C MET A 384 -16.82 3.08 14.71
N LYS A 385 -17.89 2.65 14.03
CA LYS A 385 -19.24 2.99 14.48
C LYS A 385 -19.85 1.98 15.41
N LYS A 386 -20.20 2.49 16.57
CA LYS A 386 -21.24 1.88 17.38
C LYS A 386 -22.55 2.06 16.65
N VAL A 387 -23.14 0.97 16.19
CA VAL A 387 -24.50 0.97 15.68
C VAL A 387 -25.43 0.41 16.74
N THR A 388 -26.59 1.02 16.86
CA THR A 388 -27.64 0.53 17.74
C THR A 388 -28.74 -0.05 16.87
N CYS A 389 -29.06 -1.31 17.09
CA CYS A 389 -30.16 -1.98 16.39
C CYS A 389 -31.48 -1.27 16.69
N LYS A 390 -32.17 -0.79 15.67
CA LYS A 390 -33.47 -0.10 15.80
C LYS A 390 -34.57 -1.00 16.36
N SER A 391 -34.43 -2.34 16.26
CA SER A 391 -35.42 -3.30 16.68
C SER A 391 -35.26 -3.75 18.12
N CYS A 392 -34.01 -4.05 18.57
CA CYS A 392 -33.79 -4.59 19.91
C CYS A 392 -32.95 -3.68 20.83
N GLY A 393 -32.48 -2.53 20.34
CA GLY A 393 -31.66 -1.60 21.09
C GLY A 393 -30.24 -2.05 21.40
N ALA A 394 -29.82 -3.25 20.97
CA ALA A 394 -28.48 -3.78 21.20
C ALA A 394 -27.45 -3.07 20.33
N SER A 395 -26.26 -2.88 20.87
CA SER A 395 -25.12 -2.30 20.11
C SER A 395 -24.22 -3.40 19.58
N PHE A 396 -23.75 -3.25 18.34
CA PHE A 396 -22.88 -4.23 17.67
C PHE A 396 -21.95 -3.57 16.66
N ASP A 397 -20.93 -4.32 16.21
CA ASP A 397 -19.99 -3.92 15.16
C ASP A 397 -20.57 -4.18 13.79
N ALA A 398 -21.11 -3.16 13.14
CA ALA A 398 -21.70 -3.25 11.81
C ALA A 398 -20.67 -3.37 10.67
N THR A 399 -19.38 -3.38 10.93
CA THR A 399 -18.35 -3.67 9.93
C THR A 399 -18.26 -5.17 9.65
N ARG A 400 -18.38 -5.98 10.70
CA ARG A 400 -18.28 -7.45 10.64
C ARG A 400 -19.65 -8.12 10.40
N GLU A 401 -20.71 -7.56 10.94
CA GLU A 401 -22.04 -8.17 11.00
C GLU A 401 -23.05 -7.38 10.17
N ARG A 402 -23.57 -8.00 9.13
CA ARG A 402 -24.64 -7.42 8.30
C ARG A 402 -25.98 -7.42 9.03
N ASN A 403 -26.22 -8.41 9.85
CA ASN A 403 -27.43 -8.53 10.63
C ASN A 403 -27.11 -8.36 12.11
N CYS A 404 -28.03 -7.78 12.86
CA CYS A 404 -27.89 -7.67 14.30
C CYS A 404 -27.68 -9.08 14.90
N PRO A 405 -26.57 -9.34 15.62
CA PRO A 405 -26.28 -10.67 16.17
C PRO A 405 -27.24 -11.09 17.29
N TYR A 406 -28.05 -10.15 17.80
CA TYR A 406 -28.99 -10.41 18.89
C TYR A 406 -30.41 -10.71 18.42
N CYS A 407 -30.89 -10.04 17.35
CA CYS A 407 -32.27 -10.22 16.88
C CYS A 407 -32.38 -10.60 15.40
N GLY A 408 -31.27 -10.70 14.67
CA GLY A 408 -31.22 -11.09 13.26
C GLY A 408 -31.66 -10.01 12.25
N ASN A 409 -32.09 -8.83 12.72
CA ASN A 409 -32.54 -7.77 11.81
C ASN A 409 -31.39 -7.22 10.96
N PRO A 410 -31.61 -7.03 9.64
CA PRO A 410 -30.59 -6.48 8.74
C PRO A 410 -30.25 -5.04 9.09
N TYR A 411 -28.99 -4.69 8.92
CA TYR A 411 -28.47 -3.34 9.06
C TYR A 411 -27.83 -2.88 7.75
N HIS A 412 -28.20 -1.69 7.28
CA HIS A 412 -27.67 -1.09 6.06
C HIS A 412 -26.56 -0.09 6.40
N LEU A 413 -25.33 -0.56 6.33
CA LEU A 413 -24.15 0.23 6.66
C LEU A 413 -23.98 1.47 5.76
N GLY A 414 -24.46 1.40 4.51
CA GLY A 414 -24.43 2.52 3.55
C GLY A 414 -25.18 3.79 4.01
N ASN A 415 -26.08 3.65 5.00
CA ASN A 415 -26.74 4.80 5.62
C ASN A 415 -25.79 5.62 6.50
N ASP A 416 -24.68 5.03 6.95
CA ASP A 416 -23.78 5.61 7.95
C ASP A 416 -22.34 5.72 7.46
N ASP A 417 -21.88 4.80 6.60
CA ASP A 417 -20.51 4.76 6.12
C ASP A 417 -20.43 4.33 4.63
N TRP A 418 -19.26 4.41 4.05
CA TRP A 418 -19.00 3.95 2.70
C TRP A 418 -19.09 2.43 2.60
N VAL A 419 -19.93 1.96 1.68
CA VAL A 419 -20.07 0.54 1.34
C VAL A 419 -19.78 0.31 -0.14
N VAL A 420 -19.46 -0.91 -0.50
CA VAL A 420 -19.26 -1.31 -1.89
C VAL A 420 -20.58 -1.84 -2.45
N VAL A 421 -21.05 -1.28 -3.55
CA VAL A 421 -22.25 -1.74 -4.26
C VAL A 421 -21.95 -2.51 -5.55
N SER A 422 -20.74 -2.35 -6.07
CA SER A 422 -20.25 -3.12 -7.22
C SER A 422 -18.75 -3.33 -7.12
N PHE A 423 -18.31 -4.54 -7.41
CA PHE A 423 -16.89 -4.88 -7.38
C PHE A 423 -16.53 -5.88 -8.47
N GLY A 424 -15.39 -5.65 -9.13
CA GLY A 424 -14.94 -6.54 -10.18
C GLY A 424 -13.54 -6.21 -10.71
N LYS A 425 -13.15 -6.91 -11.76
CA LYS A 425 -11.93 -6.61 -12.48
C LYS A 425 -12.15 -5.40 -13.38
N GLY A 426 -11.22 -4.42 -13.33
CA GLY A 426 -11.25 -3.21 -14.13
C GLY A 426 -10.54 -3.33 -15.48
#